data_47ee50131cfcc7c44613fcc72021b9d6
#
_entry.id   47ee50131cfcc7c44613fcc72021b9d6
#
_cell.length_a   1.000
_cell.length_b   1.000
_cell.length_c   1.000
_cell.angle_alpha   90.00
_cell.angle_beta   90.00
_cell.angle_gamma   90.00
#
_symmetry.space_group_name_H-M   'P 1'
#
loop_
_entity.id
_entity.type
_entity.pdbx_description
1 polymer ?
#
loop_
_entity_poly.entity_id
_entity_poly.type
_entity_poly.pdbx_seq_one_letter_code
_entity_poly.pdbx_strand_id
1 'polypeptide(L)'
;SLIALSDAECQEAKTKVAANYYRLGVEGPGEAESESRLVTLRDNEGQVRSSVIIGKRRESAGQPSFYARVADKETSWLVSGDLSFSDDADSWLDKKILELKRERVRAVQTVHPDGEELFVARPSEEVEQFEVMPLPEGFKLKYDAVAAGMGSALQYLSFVGVQSAESFELPEEAPTKTSFWTFDGLRVDALIYSVADTPYASFTVVSDSEGPAQLATPGPLPEEEGAEAGRSDEEIAAEVTELNAKVNGWIYELAVFNKTNLAKRGSDLLDPIVAEGEGAAAPPLGGTGLPGGLTIPGAPAPK
;
A
#
# COMPACT_ATOMS: atom_id res chain seq x y z
N SER A 1 -21.06 -3.39 3.25
CA SER A 1 -21.02 -3.03 1.82
C SER A 1 -22.44 -2.98 1.22
N LEU A 2 -22.62 -2.34 0.05
CA LEU A 2 -23.92 -2.25 -0.64
C LEU A 2 -24.48 -3.64 -1.02
N ILE A 3 -23.60 -4.57 -1.36
CA ILE A 3 -23.96 -5.96 -1.66
C ILE A 3 -24.60 -6.61 -0.43
N ALA A 4 -24.00 -6.46 0.75
CA ALA A 4 -24.56 -7.03 1.98
C ALA A 4 -25.96 -6.48 2.32
N LEU A 5 -26.20 -5.19 2.01
CA LEU A 5 -27.51 -4.59 2.19
C LEU A 5 -28.53 -5.10 1.15
N SER A 6 -28.08 -5.38 -0.08
CA SER A 6 -28.91 -5.95 -1.15
C SER A 6 -29.30 -7.40 -0.85
N ASP A 7 -28.39 -8.17 -0.26
CA ASP A 7 -28.58 -9.57 0.04
C ASP A 7 -29.27 -9.81 1.41
N ALA A 8 -29.57 -8.74 2.13
CA ALA A 8 -30.18 -8.79 3.43
C ALA A 8 -31.66 -9.21 3.35
N GLU A 9 -32.03 -10.25 4.08
CA GLU A 9 -33.39 -10.79 4.08
C GLU A 9 -34.10 -10.52 5.40
N CYS A 10 -35.32 -9.98 5.32
CA CYS A 10 -36.18 -9.80 6.48
C CYS A 10 -36.70 -11.13 6.98
N GLN A 11 -36.28 -11.54 8.16
CA GLN A 11 -36.65 -12.84 8.77
C GLN A 11 -37.94 -12.75 9.64
N GLU A 12 -37.97 -11.73 10.50
CA GLU A 12 -39.03 -11.62 11.51
C GLU A 12 -39.34 -10.15 11.80
N ALA A 13 -40.62 -9.76 11.76
CA ALA A 13 -41.07 -8.47 12.24
C ALA A 13 -41.01 -8.39 13.77
N LYS A 14 -40.45 -7.32 14.30
CA LYS A 14 -40.24 -7.15 15.75
C LYS A 14 -41.21 -6.14 16.37
N THR A 15 -40.93 -4.86 16.31
CA THR A 15 -41.79 -3.89 16.97
C THR A 15 -42.14 -2.73 16.03
N LYS A 16 -43.33 -2.14 16.25
CA LYS A 16 -43.77 -0.88 15.64
C LYS A 16 -43.81 0.28 16.64
N VAL A 17 -43.58 -0.02 17.90
CA VAL A 17 -43.71 0.95 19.02
C VAL A 17 -42.36 1.63 19.20
N ALA A 18 -42.33 2.93 18.93
CA ALA A 18 -41.09 3.73 19.01
C ALA A 18 -40.40 3.63 20.38
N ALA A 19 -41.19 3.62 21.46
CA ALA A 19 -40.66 3.49 22.82
C ALA A 19 -39.87 2.18 23.08
N ASN A 20 -39.92 1.19 22.17
CA ASN A 20 -39.19 -0.05 22.26
C ASN A 20 -37.98 -0.14 21.33
N TYR A 21 -37.74 0.88 20.47
CA TYR A 21 -36.64 0.86 19.49
C TYR A 21 -35.26 0.77 20.14
N TYR A 22 -35.07 1.44 21.30
CA TYR A 22 -33.82 1.41 22.05
C TYR A 22 -33.34 0.00 22.44
N ARG A 23 -34.29 -0.94 22.63
CA ARG A 23 -33.98 -2.34 22.96
C ARG A 23 -33.29 -3.05 21.83
N LEU A 24 -33.61 -2.65 20.60
CA LEU A 24 -33.10 -3.22 19.36
C LEU A 24 -32.00 -2.34 18.74
N GLY A 25 -31.78 -1.14 19.29
CA GLY A 25 -30.87 -0.15 18.75
C GLY A 25 -31.31 0.41 17.39
N VAL A 26 -32.61 0.55 17.15
CA VAL A 26 -33.18 1.04 15.87
C VAL A 26 -33.92 2.39 16.03
N GLU A 27 -33.66 3.08 17.10
CA GLU A 27 -33.98 4.50 17.26
C GLU A 27 -33.21 5.35 16.23
N GLY A 28 -33.56 6.59 16.04
CA GLY A 28 -32.86 7.45 15.09
C GLY A 28 -31.43 7.79 15.56
N PRO A 29 -30.45 7.94 14.65
CA PRO A 29 -29.15 8.49 15.02
C PRO A 29 -29.33 9.93 15.51
N GLY A 30 -28.73 10.26 16.65
CA GLY A 30 -28.86 11.57 17.29
C GLY A 30 -29.73 11.57 18.54
N GLU A 31 -30.40 10.48 18.87
CA GLU A 31 -30.94 10.27 20.22
C GLU A 31 -29.77 10.01 21.18
N ALA A 32 -29.86 10.56 22.39
CA ALA A 32 -28.82 10.35 23.39
C ALA A 32 -28.64 8.85 23.67
N GLU A 33 -27.38 8.39 23.65
CA GLU A 33 -26.98 7.00 23.86
C GLU A 33 -27.38 6.01 22.73
N SER A 34 -27.79 6.50 21.54
CA SER A 34 -28.10 5.62 20.40
C SER A 34 -26.83 5.07 19.78
N GLU A 35 -26.74 3.74 19.69
CA GLU A 35 -25.72 3.02 18.92
C GLU A 35 -26.19 2.70 17.49
N SER A 36 -27.35 3.23 17.10
CA SER A 36 -27.92 3.00 15.77
C SER A 36 -27.10 3.71 14.67
N ARG A 37 -27.06 3.10 13.49
CA ARG A 37 -26.39 3.64 12.32
C ARG A 37 -27.41 3.89 11.22
N LEU A 38 -27.41 5.11 10.66
CA LEU A 38 -28.21 5.44 9.51
C LEU A 38 -27.39 5.27 8.23
N VAL A 39 -27.80 4.34 7.38
CA VAL A 39 -27.26 4.16 6.03
C VAL A 39 -28.24 4.76 5.04
N THR A 40 -27.81 5.80 4.31
CA THR A 40 -28.64 6.46 3.29
C THR A 40 -28.03 6.22 1.92
N LEU A 41 -28.80 5.60 1.04
CA LEU A 41 -28.44 5.39 -0.37
C LEU A 41 -28.97 6.56 -1.19
N ARG A 42 -28.07 7.17 -1.98
CA ARG A 42 -28.37 8.24 -2.91
C ARG A 42 -28.00 7.80 -4.33
N ASP A 43 -28.72 8.28 -5.30
CA ASP A 43 -28.31 8.13 -6.70
C ASP A 43 -27.29 9.18 -7.14
N ASN A 44 -26.90 9.14 -8.41
CA ASN A 44 -25.92 10.07 -8.98
C ASN A 44 -26.43 11.53 -9.03
N GLU A 45 -27.74 11.74 -8.88
CA GLU A 45 -28.37 13.05 -8.79
C GLU A 45 -28.50 13.53 -7.34
N GLY A 46 -28.00 12.74 -6.38
CA GLY A 46 -28.05 13.03 -4.93
C GLY A 46 -29.40 12.74 -4.28
N GLN A 47 -30.37 12.16 -5.01
CA GLN A 47 -31.69 11.82 -4.49
C GLN A 47 -31.62 10.60 -3.58
N VAL A 48 -32.31 10.66 -2.43
CA VAL A 48 -32.37 9.55 -1.49
C VAL A 48 -33.23 8.42 -2.09
N ARG A 49 -32.65 7.26 -2.31
CA ARG A 49 -33.33 6.05 -2.78
C ARG A 49 -33.81 5.18 -1.63
N SER A 50 -33.03 5.12 -0.55
CA SER A 50 -33.40 4.39 0.65
C SER A 50 -32.62 4.93 1.86
N SER A 51 -33.21 4.82 3.05
CA SER A 51 -32.56 5.10 4.32
C SER A 51 -32.91 3.99 5.30
N VAL A 52 -31.92 3.30 5.82
CA VAL A 52 -32.07 2.17 6.75
C VAL A 52 -31.33 2.45 8.04
N ILE A 53 -31.99 2.32 9.16
CA ILE A 53 -31.41 2.36 10.50
C ILE A 53 -31.04 0.93 10.87
N ILE A 54 -29.76 0.72 11.16
CA ILE A 54 -29.18 -0.56 11.55
C ILE A 54 -28.88 -0.48 13.04
N GLY A 55 -29.39 -1.44 13.77
CA GLY A 55 -29.28 -1.55 15.21
C GLY A 55 -28.35 -2.67 15.65
N LYS A 56 -28.68 -3.23 16.80
CA LYS A 56 -27.85 -4.23 17.48
C LYS A 56 -27.74 -5.53 16.67
N ARG A 57 -26.56 -6.11 16.71
CA ARG A 57 -26.31 -7.45 16.19
C ARG A 57 -26.95 -8.46 17.12
N ARG A 58 -27.61 -9.45 16.56
CA ARG A 58 -28.07 -10.63 17.29
C ARG A 58 -27.06 -11.75 17.11
N GLU A 59 -26.48 -12.18 18.20
CA GLU A 59 -25.66 -13.37 18.22
C GLU A 59 -26.54 -14.63 18.20
N SER A 60 -26.44 -15.45 17.17
CA SER A 60 -27.05 -16.76 17.09
C SER A 60 -26.10 -17.71 16.39
N ALA A 61 -26.22 -19.01 16.70
CA ALA A 61 -25.45 -20.04 16.00
C ALA A 61 -25.94 -20.12 14.54
N GLY A 62 -25.22 -19.50 13.63
CA GLY A 62 -25.57 -19.45 12.21
C GLY A 62 -25.09 -18.18 11.55
N GLN A 63 -25.84 -17.70 10.55
CA GLN A 63 -25.52 -16.45 9.87
C GLN A 63 -25.74 -15.25 10.80
N PRO A 64 -24.87 -14.22 10.70
CA PRO A 64 -25.06 -12.98 11.47
C PRO A 64 -26.41 -12.35 11.13
N SER A 65 -27.07 -11.82 12.15
CA SER A 65 -28.37 -11.15 12.02
C SER A 65 -28.34 -9.83 12.76
N PHE A 66 -29.07 -8.84 12.25
CA PHE A 66 -29.14 -7.51 12.80
C PHE A 66 -30.59 -7.09 12.95
N TYR A 67 -30.87 -6.20 13.90
CA TYR A 67 -32.13 -5.48 13.91
C TYR A 67 -32.01 -4.29 12.97
N ALA A 68 -33.01 -4.09 12.13
CA ALA A 68 -33.02 -2.98 11.17
C ALA A 68 -34.41 -2.39 11.03
N ARG A 69 -34.49 -1.11 10.63
CA ARG A 69 -35.73 -0.40 10.35
C ARG A 69 -35.51 0.56 9.19
N VAL A 70 -36.40 0.57 8.21
CA VAL A 70 -36.39 1.63 7.20
C VAL A 70 -36.77 2.94 7.89
N ALA A 71 -36.02 4.03 7.67
CA ALA A 71 -36.10 5.24 8.48
C ALA A 71 -37.49 5.88 8.54
N ASP A 72 -38.25 5.80 7.43
CA ASP A 72 -39.62 6.32 7.28
C ASP A 72 -40.72 5.31 7.64
N LYS A 73 -40.35 4.11 8.11
CA LYS A 73 -41.29 3.05 8.50
C LYS A 73 -41.23 2.79 10.01
N GLU A 74 -42.37 2.39 10.57
CA GLU A 74 -42.48 2.05 11.99
C GLU A 74 -41.98 0.65 12.32
N THR A 75 -42.10 -0.30 11.37
CA THR A 75 -41.77 -1.70 11.64
C THR A 75 -40.28 -1.92 11.64
N SER A 76 -39.77 -2.42 12.76
CA SER A 76 -38.41 -2.96 12.85
C SER A 76 -38.41 -4.46 12.55
N TRP A 77 -37.31 -4.95 12.04
CA TRP A 77 -37.13 -6.32 11.56
C TRP A 77 -35.85 -6.93 12.13
N LEU A 78 -35.87 -8.24 12.29
CA LEU A 78 -34.67 -9.04 12.35
C LEU A 78 -34.29 -9.39 10.90
N VAL A 79 -33.08 -9.06 10.50
CA VAL A 79 -32.59 -9.19 9.14
C VAL A 79 -31.36 -10.09 9.15
N SER A 80 -31.30 -11.09 8.26
CA SER A 80 -30.09 -11.90 8.06
C SER A 80 -29.13 -11.19 7.10
N GLY A 81 -27.85 -11.39 7.33
CA GLY A 81 -26.77 -10.80 6.53
C GLY A 81 -25.73 -10.13 7.41
N ASP A 82 -24.55 -9.89 6.87
CA ASP A 82 -23.51 -9.13 7.55
C ASP A 82 -23.68 -7.62 7.26
N LEU A 83 -24.42 -6.95 8.11
CA LEU A 83 -24.65 -5.50 8.06
C LEU A 83 -23.67 -4.73 8.97
N SER A 84 -22.47 -5.26 9.13
CA SER A 84 -21.38 -4.56 9.82
C SER A 84 -20.87 -3.40 8.94
N PHE A 85 -21.08 -2.18 9.39
CA PHE A 85 -20.53 -0.99 8.76
C PHE A 85 -19.51 -0.37 9.70
N SER A 86 -18.35 -0.05 9.16
CA SER A 86 -17.33 0.66 9.90
C SER A 86 -17.72 2.12 10.07
N ASP A 87 -17.42 2.71 11.22
CA ASP A 87 -17.53 4.15 11.47
C ASP A 87 -16.31 4.90 10.93
N ASP A 88 -15.26 4.16 10.58
CA ASP A 88 -14.05 4.68 9.99
C ASP A 88 -14.29 4.96 8.49
N ALA A 89 -14.24 6.24 8.12
CA ALA A 89 -14.40 6.69 6.74
C ALA A 89 -13.40 6.01 5.79
N ASP A 90 -12.18 5.76 6.25
CA ASP A 90 -11.12 5.13 5.47
C ASP A 90 -11.44 3.69 5.05
N SER A 91 -12.30 3.01 5.82
CA SER A 91 -12.75 1.65 5.48
C SER A 91 -13.67 1.59 4.25
N TRP A 92 -14.22 2.72 3.83
CA TRP A 92 -15.11 2.85 2.68
C TRP A 92 -14.39 3.26 1.40
N LEU A 93 -13.12 3.67 1.52
CA LEU A 93 -12.30 4.07 0.39
C LEU A 93 -11.69 2.85 -0.29
N ASP A 94 -11.60 2.89 -1.62
CA ASP A 94 -10.68 2.02 -2.34
C ASP A 94 -9.26 2.48 -2.01
N LYS A 95 -8.56 1.70 -1.18
CA LYS A 95 -7.23 2.06 -0.68
C LYS A 95 -6.13 1.95 -1.72
N LYS A 96 -6.45 1.54 -2.94
CA LYS A 96 -5.50 1.45 -4.03
C LYS A 96 -5.18 2.85 -4.57
N ILE A 97 -3.91 3.24 -4.53
CA ILE A 97 -3.44 4.53 -5.07
C ILE A 97 -3.25 4.39 -6.58
N LEU A 98 -2.33 3.52 -6.96
CA LEU A 98 -1.95 3.22 -8.33
C LEU A 98 -1.77 1.72 -8.49
N GLU A 99 -1.96 1.24 -9.71
CA GLU A 99 -1.64 -0.13 -10.09
C GLU A 99 -0.84 -0.10 -11.39
N LEU A 100 0.48 -0.06 -11.24
CA LEU A 100 1.40 -0.18 -12.36
C LEU A 100 2.08 -1.55 -12.28
N LYS A 101 1.79 -2.40 -13.28
CA LYS A 101 2.37 -3.75 -13.33
C LYS A 101 3.89 -3.66 -13.48
N ARG A 102 4.62 -4.50 -12.75
CA ARG A 102 6.08 -4.58 -12.79
C ARG A 102 6.61 -4.79 -14.21
N GLU A 103 5.90 -5.58 -15.01
CA GLU A 103 6.27 -5.92 -16.39
C GLU A 103 6.36 -4.69 -17.29
N ARG A 104 5.60 -3.64 -16.99
CA ARG A 104 5.67 -2.36 -17.72
C ARG A 104 6.85 -1.49 -17.28
N VAL A 105 7.34 -1.66 -16.04
CA VAL A 105 8.41 -0.79 -15.50
C VAL A 105 9.74 -1.10 -16.15
N ARG A 106 10.35 -0.13 -16.82
CA ARG A 106 11.67 -0.19 -17.45
C ARG A 106 12.78 0.21 -16.49
N ALA A 107 12.58 1.31 -15.77
CA ALA A 107 13.59 1.88 -14.88
C ALA A 107 12.96 2.54 -13.66
N VAL A 108 13.72 2.60 -12.57
CA VAL A 108 13.37 3.34 -11.36
C VAL A 108 14.59 4.12 -10.88
N GLN A 109 14.40 5.41 -10.61
CA GLN A 109 15.42 6.27 -9.99
C GLN A 109 14.89 6.81 -8.67
N THR A 110 15.68 6.68 -7.63
CA THR A 110 15.43 7.31 -6.33
C THR A 110 16.52 8.33 -6.05
N VAL A 111 16.12 9.55 -5.70
CA VAL A 111 17.00 10.64 -5.30
C VAL A 111 16.61 11.05 -3.88
N HIS A 112 17.55 10.92 -2.95
CA HIS A 112 17.37 11.28 -1.55
C HIS A 112 17.76 12.75 -1.27
N PRO A 113 17.23 13.35 -0.18
CA PRO A 113 17.58 14.72 0.20
C PRO A 113 19.08 14.97 0.45
N ASP A 114 19.81 13.94 0.88
CA ASP A 114 21.25 13.97 1.11
C ASP A 114 22.10 13.86 -0.19
N GLY A 115 21.45 13.75 -1.34
CA GLY A 115 22.08 13.64 -2.65
C GLY A 115 22.44 12.22 -3.07
N GLU A 116 22.10 11.19 -2.26
CA GLU A 116 22.26 9.81 -2.70
C GLU A 116 21.27 9.50 -3.83
N GLU A 117 21.79 8.94 -4.92
CA GLU A 117 21.01 8.50 -6.07
C GLU A 117 21.14 7.00 -6.25
N LEU A 118 20.02 6.35 -6.48
CA LEU A 118 19.94 4.94 -6.82
C LEU A 118 19.14 4.79 -8.11
N PHE A 119 19.77 4.18 -9.12
CA PHE A 119 19.11 3.89 -10.39
C PHE A 119 19.14 2.41 -10.69
N VAL A 120 17.99 1.86 -11.00
CA VAL A 120 17.84 0.46 -11.43
C VAL A 120 17.05 0.42 -12.73
N ALA A 121 17.45 -0.48 -13.63
CA ALA A 121 16.80 -0.62 -14.92
C ALA A 121 16.89 -2.06 -15.43
N ARG A 122 16.07 -2.38 -16.42
CA ARG A 122 16.15 -3.61 -17.19
C ARG A 122 16.11 -3.29 -18.68
N PRO A 123 16.82 -4.10 -19.52
CA PRO A 123 17.02 -3.76 -20.93
C PRO A 123 15.77 -3.96 -21.80
N SER A 124 14.89 -4.92 -21.46
CA SER A 124 13.67 -5.24 -22.21
C SER A 124 12.57 -5.78 -21.31
N GLU A 125 11.35 -5.86 -21.82
CA GLU A 125 10.20 -6.43 -21.11
C GLU A 125 10.37 -7.92 -20.78
N GLU A 126 11.11 -8.65 -21.59
CA GLU A 126 11.37 -10.09 -21.42
C GLU A 126 12.34 -10.38 -20.24
N VAL A 127 13.16 -9.37 -19.86
CA VAL A 127 14.11 -9.50 -18.77
C VAL A 127 13.42 -9.11 -17.45
N GLU A 128 13.20 -10.08 -16.58
CA GLU A 128 12.53 -9.85 -15.30
C GLU A 128 13.41 -9.14 -14.26
N GLN A 129 14.72 -9.26 -14.37
CA GLN A 129 15.67 -8.75 -13.39
C GLN A 129 16.01 -7.29 -13.65
N PHE A 130 16.02 -6.50 -12.57
CA PHE A 130 16.53 -5.13 -12.59
C PHE A 130 17.98 -5.12 -12.15
N GLU A 131 18.79 -4.36 -12.85
CA GLU A 131 20.21 -4.14 -12.56
C GLU A 131 20.42 -2.74 -11.97
N VAL A 132 21.34 -2.61 -11.01
CA VAL A 132 21.78 -1.31 -10.50
C VAL A 132 22.75 -0.69 -11.49
N MET A 133 22.50 0.54 -11.92
CA MET A 133 23.29 1.20 -12.97
C MET A 133 23.66 2.66 -12.57
N PRO A 134 24.95 3.02 -12.53
CA PRO A 134 26.08 2.09 -12.58
C PRO A 134 26.20 1.30 -11.26
N LEU A 135 26.68 0.06 -11.36
CA LEU A 135 27.06 -0.68 -10.15
C LEU A 135 28.37 -0.08 -9.61
N PRO A 136 28.43 0.43 -8.38
CA PRO A 136 29.64 1.04 -7.83
C PRO A 136 30.78 0.04 -7.72
N GLU A 137 32.03 0.48 -8.01
CA GLU A 137 33.21 -0.36 -7.85
C GLU A 137 33.35 -0.87 -6.40
N GLY A 138 33.66 -2.14 -6.26
CA GLY A 138 33.80 -2.77 -4.93
C GLY A 138 32.49 -3.18 -4.27
N PHE A 139 31.37 -3.10 -4.97
CA PHE A 139 30.06 -3.54 -4.46
C PHE A 139 29.47 -4.64 -5.36
N LYS A 140 28.62 -5.44 -4.76
CA LYS A 140 27.80 -6.45 -5.45
C LYS A 140 26.36 -6.37 -4.93
N LEU A 141 25.43 -6.90 -5.70
CA LEU A 141 24.06 -7.07 -5.21
C LEU A 141 24.04 -8.03 -4.02
N LYS A 142 23.22 -7.74 -3.01
CA LYS A 142 22.98 -8.64 -1.88
C LYS A 142 22.48 -10.01 -2.31
N TYR A 143 21.57 -10.00 -3.29
CA TYR A 143 21.04 -11.17 -3.99
C TYR A 143 20.43 -10.74 -5.32
N ASP A 144 20.32 -11.63 -6.29
CA ASP A 144 19.97 -11.32 -7.68
C ASP A 144 18.63 -10.57 -7.84
N ALA A 145 17.63 -10.88 -7.01
CA ALA A 145 16.31 -10.26 -7.11
C ALA A 145 16.12 -9.03 -6.21
N VAL A 146 17.18 -8.50 -5.53
CA VAL A 146 17.04 -7.42 -4.53
C VAL A 146 16.45 -6.14 -5.13
N ALA A 147 16.78 -5.82 -6.37
CA ALA A 147 16.29 -4.64 -7.09
C ALA A 147 14.86 -4.80 -7.60
N ALA A 148 14.36 -6.04 -7.71
CA ALA A 148 13.02 -6.32 -8.23
C ALA A 148 11.89 -5.68 -7.40
N GLY A 149 12.12 -5.51 -6.10
CA GLY A 149 11.17 -4.83 -5.20
C GLY A 149 10.94 -3.35 -5.58
N MET A 150 11.91 -2.67 -6.19
CA MET A 150 11.73 -1.31 -6.68
C MET A 150 10.80 -1.30 -7.90
N GLY A 151 10.99 -2.18 -8.87
CA GLY A 151 10.14 -2.27 -10.06
C GLY A 151 8.68 -2.63 -9.76
N SER A 152 8.42 -3.34 -8.66
CA SER A 152 7.07 -3.74 -8.24
C SER A 152 6.44 -2.81 -7.19
N ALA A 153 7.10 -1.72 -6.80
CA ALA A 153 6.65 -0.86 -5.71
C ALA A 153 5.27 -0.22 -5.95
N LEU A 154 4.89 0.01 -7.22
CA LEU A 154 3.59 0.56 -7.61
C LEU A 154 2.52 -0.48 -7.93
N GLN A 155 2.84 -1.78 -7.97
CA GLN A 155 1.92 -2.82 -8.42
C GLN A 155 0.73 -3.02 -7.48
N TYR A 156 0.97 -2.90 -6.16
CA TYR A 156 -0.04 -3.09 -5.13
C TYR A 156 -0.02 -1.93 -4.11
N LEU A 157 0.26 -0.73 -4.61
CA LEU A 157 0.41 0.43 -3.76
C LEU A 157 -0.93 0.86 -3.17
N SER A 158 -1.02 0.83 -1.85
CA SER A 158 -2.19 1.24 -1.09
C SER A 158 -1.82 2.21 0.02
N PHE A 159 -2.80 3.01 0.45
CA PHE A 159 -2.64 3.95 1.55
C PHE A 159 -3.26 3.45 2.86
N VAL A 160 -2.80 4.02 3.97
CA VAL A 160 -3.39 3.87 5.30
C VAL A 160 -4.41 4.97 5.54
N GLY A 161 -4.06 6.20 5.22
CA GLY A 161 -4.88 7.39 5.30
C GLY A 161 -4.65 8.30 4.08
N VAL A 162 -5.55 9.25 3.85
CA VAL A 162 -5.47 10.22 2.76
C VAL A 162 -5.96 11.59 3.22
N GLN A 163 -5.31 12.66 2.76
CA GLN A 163 -5.72 14.02 3.02
C GLN A 163 -5.48 14.91 1.79
N SER A 164 -6.15 16.06 1.75
CA SER A 164 -5.92 17.04 0.69
C SER A 164 -4.52 17.63 0.79
N ALA A 165 -3.86 17.78 -0.36
CA ALA A 165 -2.56 18.44 -0.45
C ALA A 165 -2.60 19.89 0.08
N GLU A 166 -3.75 20.56 -0.03
CA GLU A 166 -3.94 21.92 0.49
C GLU A 166 -3.92 21.98 2.04
N SER A 167 -4.29 20.88 2.70
CA SER A 167 -4.32 20.78 4.18
C SER A 167 -3.07 20.17 4.78
N PHE A 168 -2.16 19.65 3.93
CA PHE A 168 -0.93 19.01 4.38
C PHE A 168 0.15 20.07 4.63
N GLU A 169 0.68 20.09 5.85
CA GLU A 169 1.84 20.91 6.18
C GLU A 169 3.11 20.21 5.68
N LEU A 170 3.72 20.80 4.63
CA LEU A 170 4.96 20.28 4.08
C LEU A 170 6.07 20.37 5.13
N PRO A 171 6.82 19.28 5.37
CA PRO A 171 7.97 19.32 6.27
C PRO A 171 9.09 20.20 5.70
N GLU A 172 9.95 20.71 6.57
CA GLU A 172 11.14 21.52 6.16
C GLU A 172 12.15 20.66 5.39
N GLU A 173 12.22 19.36 5.70
CA GLU A 173 13.08 18.42 5.01
C GLU A 173 12.55 18.14 3.60
N ALA A 174 13.45 18.22 2.60
CA ALA A 174 13.10 17.90 1.23
C ALA A 174 12.64 16.43 1.11
N PRO A 175 11.67 16.13 0.21
CA PRO A 175 11.21 14.75 0.02
C PRO A 175 12.26 13.89 -0.70
N THR A 176 12.22 12.59 -0.47
CA THR A 176 12.82 11.63 -1.40
C THR A 176 11.97 11.60 -2.66
N LYS A 177 12.60 11.75 -3.82
CA LYS A 177 11.93 11.64 -5.12
C LYS A 177 12.23 10.27 -5.74
N THR A 178 11.17 9.53 -6.12
CA THR A 178 11.31 8.29 -6.88
C THR A 178 10.52 8.39 -8.17
N SER A 179 11.19 8.17 -9.30
CA SER A 179 10.62 8.20 -10.64
C SER A 179 10.61 6.79 -11.23
N PHE A 180 9.49 6.40 -11.80
CA PHE A 180 9.29 5.11 -12.47
C PHE A 180 9.00 5.35 -13.94
N TRP A 181 9.81 4.79 -14.84
CA TRP A 181 9.59 4.85 -16.29
C TRP A 181 9.10 3.50 -16.78
N THR A 182 8.18 3.52 -17.71
CA THR A 182 7.68 2.33 -18.38
C THR A 182 8.27 2.20 -19.78
N PHE A 183 8.20 1.01 -20.38
CA PHE A 183 8.62 0.79 -21.77
C PHE A 183 7.72 1.51 -22.77
N ASP A 184 6.46 1.70 -22.41
CA ASP A 184 5.44 2.32 -23.25
C ASP A 184 5.31 3.84 -23.06
N GLY A 185 6.29 4.50 -22.40
CA GLY A 185 6.39 5.97 -22.36
C GLY A 185 5.56 6.65 -21.28
N LEU A 186 5.16 5.94 -20.21
CA LEU A 186 4.55 6.54 -19.03
C LEU A 186 5.62 6.72 -17.94
N ARG A 187 5.58 7.86 -17.23
CA ARG A 187 6.40 8.10 -16.04
C ARG A 187 5.52 8.44 -14.83
N VAL A 188 5.82 7.80 -13.72
CA VAL A 188 5.21 8.12 -12.41
C VAL A 188 6.29 8.70 -11.52
N ASP A 189 6.09 9.92 -11.04
CA ASP A 189 6.93 10.57 -10.03
C ASP A 189 6.24 10.47 -8.66
N ALA A 190 6.94 9.96 -7.66
CA ALA A 190 6.54 9.91 -6.26
C ALA A 190 7.42 10.84 -5.43
N LEU A 191 6.83 11.72 -4.64
CA LEU A 191 7.53 12.51 -3.61
C LEU A 191 7.17 11.92 -2.25
N ILE A 192 8.17 11.42 -1.53
CA ILE A 192 8.01 10.73 -0.26
C ILE A 192 8.50 11.62 0.87
N TYR A 193 7.60 11.95 1.79
CA TYR A 193 7.82 12.79 2.96
C TYR A 193 7.85 11.94 4.22
N SER A 194 8.52 12.42 5.26
CA SER A 194 8.45 11.85 6.61
C SER A 194 8.05 12.93 7.61
N VAL A 195 6.95 12.73 8.32
CA VAL A 195 6.48 13.64 9.37
C VAL A 195 6.31 12.84 10.64
N ALA A 196 7.11 13.12 11.66
CA ALA A 196 7.12 12.39 12.93
C ALA A 196 7.16 10.86 12.74
N ASP A 197 8.07 10.39 11.88
CA ASP A 197 8.26 8.98 11.47
C ASP A 197 7.14 8.36 10.65
N THR A 198 6.05 9.09 10.40
CA THR A 198 4.96 8.63 9.51
C THR A 198 5.31 8.97 8.06
N PRO A 199 5.29 7.99 7.16
CA PRO A 199 5.56 8.22 5.75
C PRO A 199 4.31 8.71 5.00
N TYR A 200 4.51 9.76 4.22
CA TYR A 200 3.51 10.32 3.30
C TYR A 200 4.04 10.35 1.88
N ALA A 201 3.17 10.30 0.90
CA ALA A 201 3.57 10.46 -0.49
C ALA A 201 2.52 11.20 -1.33
N SER A 202 3.02 11.92 -2.34
CA SER A 202 2.21 12.41 -3.46
C SER A 202 2.70 11.80 -4.76
N PHE A 203 1.82 11.72 -5.75
CA PHE A 203 2.12 11.11 -7.05
C PHE A 203 1.72 12.04 -8.17
N THR A 204 2.52 12.02 -9.24
CA THR A 204 2.23 12.72 -10.50
C THR A 204 2.56 11.78 -11.64
N VAL A 205 1.71 11.74 -12.65
CA VAL A 205 1.90 10.88 -13.82
C VAL A 205 2.06 11.77 -15.05
N VAL A 206 3.05 11.47 -15.88
CA VAL A 206 3.34 12.22 -17.11
C VAL A 206 3.66 11.29 -18.27
N SER A 207 3.46 11.74 -19.49
CA SER A 207 4.01 11.10 -20.69
C SER A 207 5.50 11.41 -20.79
N ASP A 208 6.33 10.41 -20.97
CA ASP A 208 7.79 10.53 -21.10
C ASP A 208 8.30 9.42 -22.02
N SER A 209 8.23 9.68 -23.32
CA SER A 209 8.69 8.77 -24.37
C SER A 209 10.21 8.72 -24.51
N GLU A 210 10.92 9.75 -24.02
CA GLU A 210 12.39 9.79 -24.08
C GLU A 210 13.02 8.85 -23.03
N GLY A 211 12.33 8.68 -21.90
CA GLY A 211 12.79 7.86 -20.78
C GLY A 211 13.94 8.52 -20.00
N PRO A 212 14.54 7.76 -19.06
CA PRO A 212 15.59 8.30 -18.20
C PRO A 212 16.90 8.52 -18.99
N ALA A 213 17.55 9.66 -18.74
CA ALA A 213 18.80 10.04 -19.41
C ALA A 213 19.92 9.00 -19.27
N GLN A 214 19.92 8.22 -18.19
CA GLN A 214 20.89 7.13 -17.95
C GLN A 214 20.77 5.98 -18.96
N LEU A 215 19.61 5.82 -19.60
CA LEU A 215 19.35 4.81 -20.63
C LEU A 215 19.38 5.39 -22.04
N ALA A 216 19.68 6.68 -22.19
CA ALA A 216 19.89 7.29 -23.48
C ALA A 216 21.12 6.65 -24.14
N THR A 217 20.92 5.72 -25.07
CA THR A 217 22.00 5.13 -25.87
C THR A 217 22.38 6.13 -26.95
N PRO A 218 23.67 6.48 -27.09
CA PRO A 218 24.12 7.26 -28.26
C PRO A 218 24.14 6.34 -29.49
N GLY A 219 23.07 6.31 -30.25
CA GLY A 219 22.99 5.56 -31.50
C GLY A 219 21.53 5.21 -31.87
N PRO A 220 21.25 4.98 -33.17
CA PRO A 220 19.94 4.52 -33.58
C PRO A 220 19.68 3.14 -32.95
N LEU A 221 18.56 3.00 -32.24
CA LEU A 221 18.04 1.71 -31.81
C LEU A 221 17.92 0.82 -33.06
N PRO A 222 18.28 -0.47 -32.99
CA PRO A 222 17.89 -1.40 -34.05
C PRO A 222 16.36 -1.35 -34.16
N GLU A 223 15.84 -1.09 -35.35
CA GLU A 223 14.45 -1.33 -35.67
C GLU A 223 14.23 -2.85 -35.50
N GLU A 224 13.76 -3.28 -34.36
CA GLU A 224 13.27 -4.64 -34.21
C GLU A 224 11.97 -4.78 -35.01
N GLU A 225 12.10 -5.34 -36.22
CA GLU A 225 10.96 -5.84 -37.01
C GLU A 225 10.26 -6.93 -36.19
N GLY A 226 9.18 -6.56 -35.49
CA GLY A 226 8.34 -7.54 -34.78
C GLY A 226 7.89 -7.13 -33.37
N ALA A 227 8.24 -5.96 -32.86
CA ALA A 227 7.61 -5.44 -31.65
C ALA A 227 6.09 -5.32 -31.91
N GLU A 228 5.26 -6.03 -31.14
CA GLU A 228 3.82 -5.74 -31.08
C GLU A 228 3.68 -4.24 -30.90
N ALA A 229 2.84 -3.62 -31.73
CA ALA A 229 2.68 -2.17 -31.78
C ALA A 229 2.45 -1.66 -30.35
N GLY A 230 3.46 -0.98 -29.80
CA GLY A 230 3.37 -0.36 -28.49
C GLY A 230 2.13 0.52 -28.41
N ARG A 231 1.64 0.79 -27.21
CA ARG A 231 0.50 1.67 -27.01
C ARG A 231 0.75 3.02 -27.70
N SER A 232 -0.29 3.57 -28.30
CA SER A 232 -0.19 4.86 -28.98
C SER A 232 0.00 6.02 -27.99
N ASP A 233 0.60 7.13 -28.44
CA ASP A 233 0.73 8.34 -27.62
C ASP A 233 -0.62 8.85 -27.09
N GLU A 234 -1.71 8.66 -27.86
CA GLU A 234 -3.06 9.03 -27.44
C GLU A 234 -3.57 8.16 -26.30
N GLU A 235 -3.30 6.85 -26.31
CA GLU A 235 -3.66 5.92 -25.24
C GLU A 235 -2.87 6.21 -23.97
N ILE A 236 -1.58 6.53 -24.09
CA ILE A 236 -0.76 6.96 -22.95
C ILE A 236 -1.24 8.28 -22.37
N ALA A 237 -1.55 9.27 -23.21
CA ALA A 237 -2.09 10.56 -22.74
C ALA A 237 -3.44 10.41 -22.03
N ALA A 238 -4.31 9.53 -22.52
CA ALA A 238 -5.58 9.20 -21.87
C ALA A 238 -5.35 8.56 -20.49
N GLU A 239 -4.44 7.58 -20.39
CA GLU A 239 -4.08 6.95 -19.11
C GLU A 239 -3.47 7.95 -18.13
N VAL A 240 -2.56 8.82 -18.58
CA VAL A 240 -2.00 9.91 -17.77
C VAL A 240 -3.10 10.79 -17.18
N THR A 241 -4.08 11.15 -18.00
CA THR A 241 -5.22 11.97 -17.57
C THR A 241 -6.06 11.24 -16.51
N GLU A 242 -6.37 9.96 -16.75
CA GLU A 242 -7.14 9.13 -15.81
C GLU A 242 -6.42 8.94 -14.48
N LEU A 243 -5.13 8.60 -14.52
CA LEU A 243 -4.34 8.37 -13.30
C LEU A 243 -4.16 9.68 -12.51
N ASN A 244 -3.87 10.80 -13.18
CA ASN A 244 -3.77 12.09 -12.51
C ASN A 244 -5.10 12.54 -11.90
N ALA A 245 -6.23 12.23 -12.51
CA ALA A 245 -7.55 12.52 -11.91
C ALA A 245 -7.76 11.78 -10.57
N LYS A 246 -7.10 10.64 -10.38
CA LYS A 246 -7.15 9.87 -9.13
C LYS A 246 -6.18 10.38 -8.07
N VAL A 247 -4.96 10.81 -8.47
CA VAL A 247 -3.88 11.07 -7.52
C VAL A 247 -3.58 12.54 -7.27
N ASN A 248 -3.90 13.44 -8.19
CA ASN A 248 -3.61 14.85 -8.04
C ASN A 248 -4.41 15.49 -6.91
N GLY A 249 -3.73 16.34 -6.14
CA GLY A 249 -4.32 17.06 -5.01
C GLY A 249 -4.43 16.26 -3.72
N TRP A 250 -3.87 15.05 -3.69
CA TRP A 250 -3.92 14.17 -2.52
C TRP A 250 -2.51 13.86 -1.98
N ILE A 251 -2.43 13.77 -0.67
CA ILE A 251 -1.28 13.24 0.08
C ILE A 251 -1.74 11.97 0.78
N TYR A 252 -1.00 10.90 0.53
CA TYR A 252 -1.31 9.56 1.03
C TYR A 252 -0.39 9.20 2.19
N GLU A 253 -0.97 8.81 3.31
CA GLU A 253 -0.24 8.14 4.38
C GLU A 253 0.06 6.70 3.94
N LEU A 254 1.32 6.32 3.98
CA LEU A 254 1.77 5.01 3.53
C LEU A 254 2.08 4.08 4.71
N ALA A 255 1.90 2.78 4.52
CA ALA A 255 2.51 1.81 5.39
C ALA A 255 4.05 1.86 5.27
N VAL A 256 4.77 1.60 6.36
CA VAL A 256 6.25 1.60 6.38
C VAL A 256 6.86 0.70 5.30
N PHE A 257 6.23 -0.43 5.02
CA PHE A 257 6.64 -1.35 3.95
C PHE A 257 6.61 -0.67 2.57
N ASN A 258 5.56 0.09 2.27
CA ASN A 258 5.43 0.81 1.00
C ASN A 258 6.50 1.89 0.87
N LYS A 259 6.76 2.67 1.95
CA LYS A 259 7.88 3.61 1.98
C LYS A 259 9.21 2.92 1.68
N THR A 260 9.48 1.79 2.31
CA THR A 260 10.74 1.05 2.13
C THR A 260 10.96 0.64 0.67
N ASN A 261 9.90 0.26 -0.04
CA ASN A 261 10.02 -0.11 -1.46
C ASN A 261 10.15 1.12 -2.38
N LEU A 262 9.48 2.22 -2.04
CA LEU A 262 9.53 3.45 -2.83
C LEU A 262 10.82 4.25 -2.62
N ALA A 263 11.45 4.18 -1.45
CA ALA A 263 12.58 5.02 -1.06
C ALA A 263 13.82 4.18 -0.67
N LYS A 264 14.13 3.14 -1.44
CA LYS A 264 15.33 2.31 -1.21
C LYS A 264 16.61 3.10 -1.43
N ARG A 265 17.62 2.74 -0.64
CA ARG A 265 18.99 3.24 -0.73
C ARG A 265 19.92 2.19 -1.33
N GLY A 266 21.10 2.62 -1.77
CA GLY A 266 22.16 1.71 -2.22
C GLY A 266 22.51 0.66 -1.17
N SER A 267 22.55 1.05 0.11
CA SER A 267 22.80 0.14 1.24
C SER A 267 21.73 -0.96 1.39
N ASP A 268 20.52 -0.78 0.84
CA ASP A 268 19.48 -1.81 0.88
C ASP A 268 19.71 -2.89 -0.19
N LEU A 269 20.38 -2.54 -1.29
CA LEU A 269 20.59 -3.39 -2.45
C LEU A 269 22.00 -3.99 -2.53
N LEU A 270 23.01 -3.29 -1.99
CA LEU A 270 24.42 -3.55 -2.24
C LEU A 270 25.16 -3.97 -0.97
N ASP A 271 26.05 -4.94 -1.12
CA ASP A 271 27.06 -5.30 -0.13
C ASP A 271 28.45 -5.00 -0.68
N PRO A 272 29.42 -4.57 0.15
CA PRO A 272 30.79 -4.44 -0.27
C PRO A 272 31.39 -5.82 -0.62
N ILE A 273 32.17 -5.88 -1.69
CA ILE A 273 32.96 -7.07 -2.02
C ILE A 273 34.14 -7.09 -1.02
N VAL A 274 34.02 -7.93 0.00
CA VAL A 274 35.17 -8.24 0.87
C VAL A 274 36.13 -9.06 0.05
N ALA A 275 37.34 -8.53 -0.23
CA ALA A 275 38.38 -9.33 -0.84
C ALA A 275 38.65 -10.55 0.07
N GLU A 276 38.42 -11.76 -0.42
CA GLU A 276 38.87 -12.98 0.24
C GLU A 276 40.40 -12.98 0.14
N GLY A 277 41.07 -12.44 1.16
CA GLY A 277 42.51 -12.40 1.18
C GLY A 277 43.10 -11.59 2.32
N GLU A 278 42.84 -12.03 3.54
CA GLU A 278 43.84 -12.11 4.61
C GLU A 278 43.19 -12.94 5.72
N GLY A 279 43.56 -14.21 5.72
CA GLY A 279 43.19 -15.12 6.79
C GLY A 279 43.50 -14.49 8.15
N ALA A 280 42.49 -14.21 8.93
CA ALA A 280 42.67 -14.07 10.35
C ALA A 280 43.31 -15.38 10.82
N ALA A 281 44.62 -15.35 10.99
CA ALA A 281 45.36 -16.40 11.67
C ALA A 281 44.66 -16.60 13.01
N ALA A 282 44.06 -17.77 13.18
CA ALA A 282 43.58 -18.19 14.48
C ALA A 282 44.71 -18.00 15.49
N PRO A 283 44.46 -17.36 16.62
CA PRO A 283 45.49 -17.25 17.66
C PRO A 283 45.89 -18.67 18.07
N PRO A 284 47.20 -18.96 18.26
CA PRO A 284 47.64 -20.28 18.63
C PRO A 284 47.02 -20.63 19.99
N LEU A 285 46.40 -21.80 20.06
CA LEU A 285 45.99 -22.44 21.29
C LEU A 285 47.25 -22.76 22.10
N GLY A 286 47.76 -21.75 22.83
CA GLY A 286 48.75 -21.88 23.88
C GLY A 286 48.07 -22.44 25.11
N GLY A 287 48.43 -23.68 25.44
CA GLY A 287 47.94 -24.38 26.60
C GLY A 287 48.38 -23.75 27.89
N THR A 288 47.82 -24.29 28.93
CA THR A 288 48.19 -24.32 30.36
C THR A 288 47.37 -23.39 31.28
N GLY A 289 46.72 -24.06 32.22
CA GLY A 289 46.41 -23.49 33.51
C GLY A 289 44.95 -23.35 33.88
N LEU A 290 44.32 -24.44 34.27
CA LEU A 290 43.19 -24.37 35.20
C LEU A 290 43.73 -24.05 36.61
N PRO A 291 43.09 -23.16 37.36
CA PRO A 291 42.90 -23.37 38.76
C PRO A 291 41.46 -23.23 39.23
N GLY A 292 41.04 -24.18 40.02
CA GLY A 292 40.11 -23.96 41.13
C GLY A 292 38.64 -24.13 40.87
N GLY A 293 38.17 -25.27 41.22
CA GLY A 293 36.95 -25.72 41.84
C GLY A 293 35.78 -24.75 42.05
N LEU A 294 34.64 -25.09 41.42
CA LEU A 294 33.33 -24.74 41.96
C LEU A 294 32.52 -26.04 42.05
N THR A 295 32.34 -26.49 43.27
CA THR A 295 31.45 -27.55 43.67
C THR A 295 30.00 -27.07 43.55
N ILE A 296 29.18 -27.77 42.78
CA ILE A 296 27.75 -27.62 42.78
C ILE A 296 27.18 -28.71 43.71
N PRO A 297 26.40 -28.38 44.75
CA PRO A 297 25.69 -29.39 45.55
C PRO A 297 24.32 -29.70 44.99
N GLY A 298 24.03 -30.98 44.81
CA GLY A 298 22.67 -31.50 44.84
C GLY A 298 22.03 -31.89 43.51
N ALA A 299 22.35 -33.09 43.01
CA ALA A 299 21.43 -33.85 42.16
C ALA A 299 21.15 -35.21 42.83
N PRO A 300 19.88 -35.66 42.99
CA PRO A 300 19.56 -36.96 43.49
C PRO A 300 19.73 -38.04 42.42
N ALA A 301 20.25 -39.19 42.86
CA ALA A 301 20.49 -40.37 42.04
C ALA A 301 19.19 -41.05 41.54
N PRO A 302 19.22 -41.73 40.41
CA PRO A 302 18.09 -42.55 39.94
C PRO A 302 18.04 -43.92 40.58
N LYS A 303 16.82 -44.34 40.86
CA LYS A 303 16.50 -45.77 41.06
C LYS A 303 16.04 -46.40 39.76
#